data_391ab4ef8d94bbfadf3d9563256d72a4
#
_entry.id   391ab4ef8d94bbfadf3d9563256d72a4
#
_cell.length_a   1.000
_cell.length_b   1.000
_cell.length_c   1.000
_cell.angle_alpha   90.00
_cell.angle_beta   90.00
_cell.angle_gamma   90.00
#
_symmetry.space_group_name_H-M   'P 1'
#
loop_
_entity.id
_entity.type
_entity.pdbx_description
1 polymer ?
#
loop_
_entity_poly.entity_id
_entity_poly.type
_entity_poly.pdbx_seq_one_letter_code
_entity_poly.pdbx_strand_id
1 'polypeptide(L)'
;ATWCPHCVREMPVLAEAQRQYPDLDIVFLDQGEDGARVSRFLQRRGLALDNVLLDAKGEVGRHFGLRALPATLFYGRDGSLQDIRIGALSKATLQERIERLRR
;
A
#
# COMPACT_ATOMS: atom_id res chain seq x y z
N ALA A 1 -5.36 -5.51 3.21
CA ALA A 1 -5.82 -6.80 3.74
C ALA A 1 -6.50 -7.61 2.64
N THR A 2 -6.33 -8.94 2.67
CA THR A 2 -6.86 -9.83 1.63
C THR A 2 -8.39 -9.92 1.63
N TRP A 3 -9.02 -9.63 2.76
CA TRP A 3 -10.48 -9.63 2.92
C TRP A 3 -11.14 -8.29 2.54
N CYS A 4 -10.35 -7.30 2.18
CA CYS A 4 -10.85 -5.94 1.89
C CYS A 4 -10.99 -5.76 0.37
N PRO A 5 -12.21 -5.69 -0.19
CA PRO A 5 -12.40 -5.60 -1.65
C PRO A 5 -11.73 -4.38 -2.30
N HIS A 6 -11.79 -3.22 -1.65
CA HIS A 6 -11.14 -2.01 -2.16
C HIS A 6 -9.62 -2.14 -2.16
N CYS A 7 -9.05 -2.79 -1.13
CA CYS A 7 -7.62 -3.08 -1.07
C CYS A 7 -7.20 -3.99 -2.24
N VAL A 8 -7.97 -5.05 -2.48
CA VAL A 8 -7.70 -6.03 -3.54
C VAL A 8 -7.74 -5.36 -4.92
N ARG A 9 -8.71 -4.50 -5.17
CA ARG A 9 -8.80 -3.77 -6.44
C ARG A 9 -7.65 -2.81 -6.66
N GLU A 10 -7.09 -2.24 -5.60
CA GLU A 10 -5.97 -1.30 -5.67
C GLU A 10 -4.62 -2.00 -5.90
N MET A 11 -4.48 -3.23 -5.46
CA MET A 11 -3.19 -3.96 -5.51
C MET A 11 -2.54 -3.99 -6.90
N PRO A 12 -3.28 -4.29 -8.00
CA PRO A 12 -2.66 -4.28 -9.32
C PRO A 12 -2.15 -2.90 -9.75
N VAL A 13 -2.83 -1.84 -9.34
CA VAL A 13 -2.42 -0.45 -9.61
C VAL A 13 -1.08 -0.16 -8.93
N LEU A 14 -0.96 -0.56 -7.67
CA LEU A 14 0.27 -0.38 -6.89
C LEU A 14 1.40 -1.28 -7.38
N ALA A 15 1.10 -2.51 -7.80
CA ALA A 15 2.08 -3.42 -8.40
C ALA A 15 2.68 -2.82 -9.67
N GLU A 16 1.85 -2.25 -10.53
CA GLU A 16 2.30 -1.56 -11.74
C GLU A 16 3.17 -0.35 -11.39
N ALA A 17 2.78 0.42 -10.38
CA ALA A 17 3.55 1.58 -9.94
C ALA A 17 4.95 1.19 -9.44
N GLN A 18 5.08 0.06 -8.75
CA GLN A 18 6.40 -0.44 -8.34
C GLN A 18 7.32 -0.68 -9.53
N ARG A 19 6.78 -1.20 -10.62
CA ARG A 19 7.56 -1.43 -11.86
C ARG A 19 7.85 -0.12 -12.60
N GLN A 20 6.88 0.79 -12.61
CA GLN A 20 6.97 2.05 -13.33
C GLN A 20 7.91 3.06 -12.65
N TYR A 21 7.96 3.03 -11.32
CA TYR A 21 8.75 3.98 -10.52
C TYR A 21 9.79 3.25 -9.66
N PRO A 22 10.86 2.71 -10.27
CA PRO A 22 11.84 1.90 -9.52
C PRO A 22 12.63 2.68 -8.48
N ASP A 23 12.66 4.00 -8.56
CA ASP A 23 13.30 4.89 -7.59
C ASP A 23 12.41 5.21 -6.38
N LEU A 24 11.15 4.77 -6.41
CA LEU A 24 10.19 5.00 -5.35
C LEU A 24 9.98 3.71 -4.55
N ASP A 25 10.08 3.81 -3.22
CA ASP A 25 9.77 2.69 -2.35
C ASP A 25 8.28 2.64 -2.07
N ILE A 26 7.61 1.61 -2.57
CA ILE A 26 6.22 1.32 -2.25
C ILE A 26 6.21 0.11 -1.34
N VAL A 27 5.72 0.30 -0.11
CA VAL A 27 5.65 -0.74 0.91
C VAL A 27 4.19 -1.08 1.17
N PHE A 28 3.88 -2.38 1.12
CA PHE A 28 2.56 -2.89 1.48
C PHE A 28 2.61 -3.37 2.92
N LEU A 29 1.73 -2.85 3.74
CA LEU A 29 1.65 -3.23 5.14
C LEU A 29 0.31 -3.90 5.42
N ASP A 30 0.32 -5.22 5.42
CA ASP A 30 -0.90 -6.01 5.61
C ASP A 30 -1.38 -5.93 7.04
N GLN A 31 -2.68 -5.72 7.21
CA GLN A 31 -3.31 -5.49 8.50
C GLN A 31 -3.98 -6.74 9.04
N GLY A 32 -3.50 -7.23 10.17
CA GLY A 32 -4.20 -8.23 10.98
C GLY A 32 -4.21 -9.65 10.41
N GLU A 33 -3.29 -9.98 9.50
CA GLU A 33 -3.24 -11.29 8.84
C GLU A 33 -1.88 -11.93 8.98
N ASP A 34 -1.81 -13.27 8.91
CA ASP A 34 -0.55 -13.99 8.92
C ASP A 34 0.09 -14.05 7.53
N GLY A 35 1.41 -14.26 7.48
CA GLY A 35 2.17 -14.25 6.25
C GLY A 35 1.81 -15.37 5.29
N ALA A 36 1.44 -16.54 5.78
CA ALA A 36 1.05 -17.67 4.93
C ALA A 36 -0.24 -17.38 4.17
N ARG A 37 -1.21 -16.75 4.84
CA ARG A 37 -2.48 -16.34 4.23
C ARG A 37 -2.24 -15.32 3.12
N VAL A 38 -1.45 -14.30 3.41
CA VAL A 38 -1.12 -13.23 2.45
C VAL A 38 -0.38 -13.81 1.25
N SER A 39 0.63 -14.65 1.48
CA SER A 39 1.42 -15.28 0.42
C SER A 39 0.54 -16.12 -0.52
N ARG A 40 -0.34 -16.96 0.04
CA ARG A 40 -1.27 -17.79 -0.77
C ARG A 40 -2.20 -16.91 -1.60
N PHE A 41 -2.72 -15.84 -1.02
CA PHE A 41 -3.60 -14.92 -1.72
C PHE A 41 -2.90 -14.29 -2.93
N LEU A 42 -1.70 -13.77 -2.75
CA LEU A 42 -0.92 -13.13 -3.81
C LEU A 42 -0.60 -14.11 -4.93
N GLN A 43 -0.22 -15.34 -4.58
CA GLN A 43 0.04 -16.39 -5.56
C GLN A 43 -1.19 -16.72 -6.40
N ARG A 44 -2.36 -16.88 -5.77
CA ARG A 44 -3.61 -17.18 -6.47
C ARG A 44 -4.03 -16.08 -7.43
N ARG A 45 -3.72 -14.84 -7.09
CA ARG A 45 -4.06 -13.67 -7.90
C ARG A 45 -3.00 -13.34 -8.95
N GLY A 46 -1.87 -14.04 -8.94
CA GLY A 46 -0.76 -13.74 -9.84
C GLY A 46 -0.17 -12.36 -9.60
N LEU A 47 -0.23 -11.87 -8.36
CA LEU A 47 0.31 -10.56 -7.98
C LEU A 47 1.72 -10.71 -7.44
N ALA A 48 2.68 -10.10 -8.15
CA ALA A 48 4.08 -10.03 -7.73
C ALA A 48 4.32 -8.66 -7.10
N LEU A 49 4.21 -8.60 -5.77
CA LEU A 49 4.42 -7.37 -4.99
C LEU A 49 5.77 -7.44 -4.29
N ASP A 50 6.53 -6.36 -4.36
CA ASP A 50 7.73 -6.19 -3.56
C ASP A 50 7.38 -5.49 -2.25
N ASN A 51 8.23 -5.67 -1.22
CA ASN A 51 8.13 -4.96 0.05
C ASN A 51 6.80 -5.19 0.79
N VAL A 52 6.39 -6.44 0.89
CA VAL A 52 5.19 -6.81 1.65
C VAL A 52 5.59 -7.09 3.10
N LEU A 53 5.06 -6.28 4.01
CA LEU A 53 5.29 -6.40 5.44
C LEU A 53 3.97 -6.72 6.15
N LEU A 54 4.07 -7.25 7.36
CA LEU A 54 2.92 -7.66 8.15
C LEU A 54 2.79 -6.80 9.41
N ASP A 55 1.61 -6.23 9.60
CA ASP A 55 1.20 -5.56 10.82
C ASP A 55 0.16 -6.43 11.51
N ALA A 56 0.59 -7.62 11.96
CA ALA A 56 -0.30 -8.67 12.43
C ALA A 56 -1.22 -8.23 13.58
N LYS A 57 -0.74 -7.35 14.44
CA LYS A 57 -1.49 -6.83 15.59
C LYS A 57 -2.11 -5.46 15.33
N GLY A 58 -1.94 -4.90 14.14
CA GLY A 58 -2.48 -3.58 13.78
C GLY A 58 -1.85 -2.42 14.53
N GLU A 59 -0.63 -2.58 15.04
CA GLU A 59 0.04 -1.55 15.85
C GLU A 59 0.32 -0.29 15.06
N VAL A 60 0.82 -0.43 13.82
CA VAL A 60 1.13 0.70 12.95
C VAL A 60 -0.16 1.43 12.55
N GLY A 61 -1.20 0.68 12.20
CA GLY A 61 -2.50 1.26 11.89
C GLY A 61 -3.05 2.12 13.05
N ARG A 62 -2.95 1.61 14.27
CA ARG A 62 -3.38 2.36 15.45
C ARG A 62 -2.50 3.58 15.71
N HIS A 63 -1.19 3.46 15.49
CA HIS A 63 -0.27 4.59 15.65
C HIS A 63 -0.68 5.79 14.81
N PHE A 64 -1.13 5.54 13.58
CA PHE A 64 -1.59 6.60 12.68
C PHE A 64 -3.08 6.90 12.79
N GLY A 65 -3.79 6.24 13.72
CA GLY A 65 -5.24 6.44 13.90
C GLY A 65 -6.07 5.96 12.72
N LEU A 66 -5.59 5.01 11.96
CA LEU A 66 -6.27 4.50 10.76
C LEU A 66 -7.38 3.53 11.16
N ARG A 67 -8.61 3.83 10.74
CA ARG A 67 -9.79 3.04 11.06
C ARG A 67 -10.45 2.39 9.84
N ALA A 68 -9.96 2.70 8.66
CA ALA A 68 -10.50 2.19 7.40
C ALA A 68 -9.38 1.80 6.46
N LEU A 69 -9.65 0.80 5.61
CA LEU A 69 -8.74 0.32 4.60
C LEU A 69 -9.36 0.48 3.21
N PRO A 70 -8.56 0.67 2.19
CA PRO A 70 -7.12 0.90 2.25
C PRO A 70 -6.78 2.31 2.74
N ALA A 71 -5.58 2.46 3.26
CA ALA A 71 -5.02 3.76 3.61
C ALA A 71 -3.61 3.85 3.02
N THR A 72 -3.24 5.02 2.51
CA THR A 72 -1.93 5.24 1.90
C THR A 72 -1.26 6.44 2.55
N LEU A 73 -0.02 6.24 2.98
CA LEU A 73 0.80 7.29 3.58
C LEU A 73 1.89 7.66 2.58
N PHE A 74 2.05 8.96 2.36
CA PHE A 74 3.03 9.50 1.42
C PHE A 74 4.13 10.21 2.18
N TYR A 75 5.36 9.69 2.05
CA TYR A 75 6.54 10.24 2.71
C TYR A 75 7.46 10.91 1.71
N GLY A 76 7.98 12.07 2.07
CA GLY A 76 8.97 12.77 1.27
C GLY A 76 10.36 12.14 1.43
N ARG A 77 11.33 12.66 0.67
CA ARG A 77 12.72 12.18 0.69
C ARG A 77 13.40 12.35 2.05
N ASP A 78 12.98 13.35 2.80
CA ASP A 78 13.50 13.62 4.14
C ASP A 78 12.88 12.73 5.23
N GLY A 79 11.98 11.81 4.83
CA GLY A 79 11.29 10.92 5.76
C GLY A 79 10.08 11.55 6.46
N SER A 80 9.70 12.77 6.09
CA SER A 80 8.52 13.41 6.67
C SER A 80 7.24 12.94 6.00
N LEU A 81 6.19 12.74 6.79
CA LEU A 81 4.87 12.39 6.28
C LEU A 81 4.25 13.61 5.58
N GLN A 82 3.98 13.48 4.29
CA GLN A 82 3.45 14.55 3.47
C GLN A 82 1.93 14.53 3.37
N ASP A 83 1.34 13.33 3.32
CA ASP A 83 -0.09 13.18 3.09
C ASP A 83 -0.57 11.81 3.55
N ILE A 84 -1.85 11.72 3.90
CA ILE A 84 -2.55 10.46 4.19
C ILE A 84 -3.82 10.44 3.36
N ARG A 85 -4.01 9.36 2.60
CA ARG A 85 -5.23 9.13 1.83
C ARG A 85 -5.98 7.94 2.39
N ILE A 86 -7.25 8.14 2.72
CA ILE A 86 -8.17 7.06 3.10
C ILE A 86 -9.02 6.69 1.89
N GLY A 87 -9.09 5.40 1.60
CA GLY A 87 -9.80 4.88 0.44
C GLY A 87 -8.86 4.51 -0.70
N ALA A 88 -9.39 3.76 -1.66
CA ALA A 88 -8.63 3.29 -2.81
C ALA A 88 -8.19 4.44 -3.71
N LEU A 89 -6.98 4.34 -4.24
CA LEU A 89 -6.44 5.27 -5.22
C LEU A 89 -6.67 4.74 -6.63
N SER A 90 -7.16 5.60 -7.53
CA SER A 90 -7.11 5.31 -8.96
C SER A 90 -5.67 5.46 -9.46
N LYS A 91 -5.41 4.87 -10.62
CA LYS A 91 -4.10 5.02 -11.28
C LYS A 91 -3.74 6.50 -11.47
N ALA A 92 -4.69 7.31 -11.96
CA ALA A 92 -4.46 8.74 -12.21
C ALA A 92 -4.15 9.51 -10.93
N THR A 93 -4.89 9.26 -9.86
CA THR A 93 -4.65 9.91 -8.56
C THR A 93 -3.31 9.50 -7.99
N LEU A 94 -2.96 8.22 -8.07
CA LEU A 94 -1.67 7.72 -7.60
C LEU A 94 -0.52 8.40 -8.35
N GLN A 95 -0.57 8.46 -9.67
CA GLN A 95 0.45 9.11 -10.50
C GLN A 95 0.62 10.59 -10.11
N GLU A 96 -0.47 11.30 -9.93
CA GLU A 96 -0.44 12.71 -9.54
C GLU A 96 0.23 12.90 -8.18
N ARG A 97 -0.09 12.04 -7.20
CA ARG A 97 0.52 12.11 -5.87
C ARG A 97 2.00 11.76 -5.89
N ILE A 98 2.40 10.77 -6.67
CA ILE A 98 3.81 10.41 -6.84
C ILE A 98 4.59 11.59 -7.43
N GLU A 99 4.04 12.25 -8.45
CA GLU A 99 4.69 13.41 -9.06
C GLU A 99 4.87 14.56 -8.06
N ARG A 100 3.89 14.78 -7.18
CA ARG A 100 4.02 15.76 -6.10
C ARG A 100 5.18 15.45 -5.17
N LEU A 101 5.35 14.17 -4.79
CA LEU A 101 6.45 13.75 -3.93
C LEU A 101 7.82 14.02 -4.56
N ARG A 102 7.89 14.02 -5.88
CA ARG A 102 9.14 14.16 -6.64
C ARG A 102 9.53 15.60 -6.93
N ARG A 103 8.65 16.54 -6.65
CA ARG A 103 8.91 17.97 -6.90
C ARG A 103 9.84 18.60 -5.87
#